data_ff27bb47bc57578baa39303bbbc01a35
#
_entry.id   ff27bb47bc57578baa39303bbbc01a35
#
_cell.length_a   1.000
_cell.length_b   1.000
_cell.length_c   1.000
_cell.angle_alpha   90.00
_cell.angle_beta   90.00
_cell.angle_gamma   90.00
#
_symmetry.space_group_name_H-M   'P 1'
#
loop_
_entity.id
_entity.type
_entity.pdbx_description
1 polymer ?
#
loop_
_entity_poly.entity_id
_entity_poly.type
_entity_poly.pdbx_seq_one_letter_code
_entity_poly.pdbx_strand_id
1 'polypeptide(L)'
;MPFSHYAVLDGDNFYEARKLVGESDLIVLAGGHVPTQNAFFQKIRLPELLRDYGGVVLGISAGSMNMAATVYAQPEEPGESSPEYERFIPGLGLTDVNILPHYQKVKDYTVDGLRLFEEITYPDSEGNCFFVLPDGSYIYQDEERLLLCGKGYSLADGVMQQLTEDGEILNLNEE
;
A
#
# COMPACT_ATOMS: atom_id res chain seq x y z
N MET A 1 -22.71 5.97 -9.50
CA MET A 1 -22.70 5.84 -10.97
C MET A 1 -22.46 4.37 -11.28
N PRO A 2 -23.24 3.69 -12.10
CA PRO A 2 -22.95 2.31 -12.45
C PRO A 2 -21.76 2.27 -13.43
N PHE A 3 -20.86 1.31 -13.26
CA PHE A 3 -19.82 1.03 -14.24
C PHE A 3 -20.46 0.38 -15.48
N SER A 4 -20.09 0.83 -16.67
CA SER A 4 -20.58 0.27 -17.93
C SER A 4 -19.92 -1.06 -18.27
N HIS A 5 -18.64 -1.20 -17.91
CA HIS A 5 -17.84 -2.39 -18.14
C HIS A 5 -16.89 -2.59 -16.96
N TYR A 6 -16.47 -3.83 -16.72
CA TYR A 6 -15.38 -4.18 -15.82
C TYR A 6 -14.64 -5.38 -16.37
N ALA A 7 -13.37 -5.48 -16.04
CA ALA A 7 -12.53 -6.63 -16.32
C ALA A 7 -11.65 -6.93 -15.09
N VAL A 8 -11.28 -8.19 -14.92
CA VAL A 8 -10.28 -8.60 -13.93
C VAL A 8 -9.01 -8.95 -14.69
N LEU A 9 -7.89 -8.35 -14.28
CA LEU A 9 -6.58 -8.67 -14.79
C LEU A 9 -5.85 -9.56 -13.79
N ASP A 10 -5.47 -10.75 -14.21
CA ASP A 10 -4.83 -11.78 -13.40
C ASP A 10 -3.77 -12.57 -14.17
N GLY A 11 -3.36 -13.73 -13.62
CA GLY A 11 -2.36 -14.60 -14.22
C GLY A 11 -2.78 -15.24 -15.54
N ASP A 12 -4.07 -15.34 -15.84
CA ASP A 12 -4.58 -16.01 -17.05
C ASP A 12 -4.64 -15.05 -18.24
N ASN A 13 -4.86 -13.75 -17.99
CA ASN A 13 -4.99 -12.74 -19.04
C ASN A 13 -3.95 -11.59 -18.95
N PHE A 14 -2.82 -11.80 -18.28
CA PHE A 14 -1.77 -10.81 -18.05
C PHE A 14 -1.28 -10.12 -19.33
N TYR A 15 -1.36 -10.77 -20.49
CA TYR A 15 -0.98 -10.23 -21.79
C TYR A 15 -1.91 -9.10 -22.27
N GLU A 16 -3.10 -8.97 -21.69
CA GLU A 16 -4.06 -7.91 -21.99
C GLU A 16 -3.82 -6.62 -21.18
N ALA A 17 -2.83 -6.61 -20.26
CA ALA A 17 -2.59 -5.51 -19.33
C ALA A 17 -2.59 -4.12 -19.99
N ARG A 18 -1.81 -3.94 -21.06
CA ARG A 18 -1.73 -2.67 -21.79
C ARG A 18 -3.10 -2.20 -22.32
N LYS A 19 -3.89 -3.13 -22.87
CA LYS A 19 -5.20 -2.83 -23.39
C LYS A 19 -6.16 -2.43 -22.26
N LEU A 20 -6.25 -3.28 -21.23
CA LEU A 20 -7.18 -3.08 -20.12
C LEU A 20 -6.87 -1.79 -19.35
N VAL A 21 -5.60 -1.49 -19.08
CA VAL A 21 -5.18 -0.24 -18.45
C VAL A 21 -5.57 0.95 -19.31
N GLY A 22 -5.29 0.90 -20.62
CA GLY A 22 -5.57 2.01 -21.55
C GLY A 22 -7.06 2.27 -21.84
N GLU A 23 -7.92 1.30 -21.58
CA GLU A 23 -9.38 1.40 -21.75
C GLU A 23 -10.15 1.68 -20.45
N SER A 24 -9.45 1.76 -19.30
CA SER A 24 -10.08 1.92 -17.99
C SER A 24 -10.02 3.37 -17.51
N ASP A 25 -11.10 3.85 -16.89
CA ASP A 25 -11.15 5.14 -16.17
C ASP A 25 -10.81 4.96 -14.67
N LEU A 26 -10.97 3.74 -14.15
CA LEU A 26 -10.67 3.36 -12.77
C LEU A 26 -9.92 2.04 -12.76
N ILE A 27 -8.81 2.00 -12.06
CA ILE A 27 -8.06 0.78 -11.75
C ILE A 27 -8.14 0.52 -10.26
N VAL A 28 -8.55 -0.71 -9.89
CA VAL A 28 -8.57 -1.16 -8.49
C VAL A 28 -7.46 -2.19 -8.30
N LEU A 29 -6.49 -1.83 -7.46
CA LEU A 29 -5.44 -2.73 -7.00
C LEU A 29 -5.97 -3.45 -5.77
N ALA A 30 -6.30 -4.72 -5.92
CA ALA A 30 -6.94 -5.53 -4.88
C ALA A 30 -5.95 -5.89 -3.75
N GLY A 31 -6.46 -6.49 -2.68
CA GLY A 31 -5.66 -7.05 -1.59
C GLY A 31 -5.00 -8.38 -1.97
N GLY A 32 -4.11 -8.85 -1.11
CA GLY A 32 -3.39 -10.10 -1.24
C GLY A 32 -2.06 -10.04 -0.49
N HIS A 33 -1.14 -10.96 -0.77
CA HIS A 33 0.22 -10.94 -0.25
C HIS A 33 1.07 -9.93 -1.04
N VAL A 34 1.68 -8.98 -0.33
CA VAL A 34 2.35 -7.81 -0.91
C VAL A 34 3.43 -8.17 -1.93
N PRO A 35 4.44 -9.03 -1.63
CA PRO A 35 5.48 -9.38 -2.60
C PRO A 35 4.95 -10.13 -3.82
N THR A 36 3.99 -11.04 -3.62
CA THR A 36 3.39 -11.82 -4.71
C THR A 36 2.65 -10.90 -5.69
N GLN A 37 1.86 -9.97 -5.17
CA GLN A 37 1.18 -8.98 -6.00
C GLN A 37 2.16 -8.04 -6.70
N ASN A 38 3.20 -7.59 -5.98
CA ASN A 38 4.27 -6.77 -6.55
C ASN A 38 4.94 -7.47 -7.74
N ALA A 39 5.34 -8.73 -7.57
CA ALA A 39 5.96 -9.52 -8.64
C ALA A 39 5.06 -9.62 -9.88
N PHE A 40 3.74 -9.76 -9.68
CA PHE A 40 2.78 -9.72 -10.79
C PHE A 40 2.74 -8.35 -11.47
N PHE A 41 2.71 -7.25 -10.71
CA PHE A 41 2.73 -5.89 -11.26
C PHE A 41 3.99 -5.61 -12.07
N GLN A 42 5.16 -6.05 -11.59
CA GLN A 42 6.42 -5.94 -12.33
C GLN A 42 6.38 -6.78 -13.61
N LYS A 43 5.88 -8.02 -13.54
CA LYS A 43 5.75 -8.91 -14.71
C LYS A 43 4.92 -8.29 -15.83
N ILE A 44 3.83 -7.63 -15.52
CA ILE A 44 2.97 -6.96 -16.52
C ILE A 44 3.44 -5.54 -16.87
N ARG A 45 4.54 -5.09 -16.26
CA ARG A 45 5.12 -3.75 -16.43
C ARG A 45 4.11 -2.64 -16.06
N LEU A 46 3.34 -2.87 -15.00
CA LEU A 46 2.32 -1.94 -14.55
C LEU A 46 2.88 -0.55 -14.21
N PRO A 47 4.09 -0.40 -13.59
CA PRO A 47 4.66 0.94 -13.34
C PRO A 47 4.77 1.79 -14.60
N GLU A 48 5.18 1.19 -15.74
CA GLU A 48 5.30 1.91 -17.01
C GLU A 48 3.94 2.22 -17.62
N LEU A 49 2.95 1.33 -17.45
CA LEU A 49 1.60 1.55 -17.95
C LEU A 49 0.87 2.67 -17.20
N LEU A 50 1.19 2.85 -15.90
CA LEU A 50 0.55 3.87 -15.05
C LEU A 50 1.24 5.23 -15.11
N ARG A 51 2.42 5.35 -15.70
CA ARG A 51 3.18 6.61 -15.74
C ARG A 51 2.39 7.79 -16.32
N ASP A 52 1.64 7.54 -17.39
CA ASP A 52 0.85 8.55 -18.11
C ASP A 52 -0.66 8.24 -17.99
N TYR A 53 -1.05 7.45 -17.00
CA TYR A 53 -2.44 7.08 -16.79
C TYR A 53 -3.23 8.24 -16.17
N GLY A 54 -4.25 8.72 -16.88
CA GLY A 54 -5.04 9.88 -16.48
C GLY A 54 -6.32 9.55 -15.68
N GLY A 55 -6.56 8.27 -15.38
CA GLY A 55 -7.71 7.84 -14.59
C GLY A 55 -7.41 7.78 -13.08
N VAL A 56 -8.32 7.16 -12.34
CA VAL A 56 -8.21 6.98 -10.89
C VAL A 56 -7.60 5.61 -10.56
N VAL A 57 -6.66 5.57 -9.63
CA VAL A 57 -6.14 4.32 -9.06
C VAL A 57 -6.59 4.21 -7.60
N LEU A 58 -7.24 3.11 -7.25
CA LEU A 58 -7.69 2.78 -5.90
C LEU A 58 -6.92 1.57 -5.39
N GLY A 59 -6.10 1.74 -4.37
CA GLY A 59 -5.42 0.65 -3.68
C GLY A 59 -6.20 0.14 -2.47
N ILE A 60 -6.30 -1.18 -2.33
CA ILE A 60 -6.93 -1.85 -1.18
C ILE A 60 -5.91 -2.79 -0.56
N SER A 61 -5.61 -2.64 0.75
CA SER A 61 -4.68 -3.52 1.47
C SER A 61 -3.31 -3.58 0.77
N ALA A 62 -2.84 -4.77 0.37
CA ALA A 62 -1.60 -4.93 -0.40
C ALA A 62 -1.54 -4.03 -1.65
N GLY A 63 -2.69 -3.79 -2.30
CA GLY A 63 -2.77 -2.87 -3.44
C GLY A 63 -2.42 -1.44 -3.06
N SER A 64 -2.82 -0.96 -1.87
CA SER A 64 -2.44 0.37 -1.38
C SER A 64 -0.95 0.44 -1.02
N MET A 65 -0.39 -0.63 -0.44
CA MET A 65 1.04 -0.70 -0.12
C MET A 65 1.91 -0.66 -1.39
N ASN A 66 1.51 -1.40 -2.41
CA ASN A 66 2.23 -1.48 -3.68
C ASN A 66 2.19 -0.18 -4.52
N MET A 67 1.35 0.80 -4.17
CA MET A 67 1.35 2.12 -4.83
C MET A 67 2.62 2.93 -4.56
N ALA A 68 3.30 2.70 -3.44
CA ALA A 68 4.51 3.43 -3.06
C ALA A 68 5.65 3.27 -4.09
N ALA A 69 6.56 4.24 -4.13
CA ALA A 69 7.79 4.13 -4.92
C ALA A 69 8.73 3.06 -4.34
N THR A 70 8.87 3.04 -3.02
CA THR A 70 9.51 1.94 -2.27
C THR A 70 8.46 1.36 -1.33
N VAL A 71 8.10 0.11 -1.54
CA VAL A 71 7.11 -0.61 -0.76
C VAL A 71 7.78 -1.24 0.46
N TYR A 72 7.24 -1.01 1.64
CA TYR A 72 7.57 -1.83 2.79
C TYR A 72 6.71 -3.09 2.77
N ALA A 73 7.30 -4.22 2.38
CA ALA A 73 6.68 -5.53 2.40
C ALA A 73 6.73 -6.08 3.85
N GLN A 74 5.81 -5.61 4.69
CA GLN A 74 5.70 -6.08 6.07
C GLN A 74 5.56 -7.61 6.09
N PRO A 75 6.31 -8.33 6.91
CA PRO A 75 6.20 -9.78 7.01
C PRO A 75 4.79 -10.25 7.39
N GLU A 76 4.26 -11.21 6.65
CA GLU A 76 2.92 -11.78 6.85
C GLU A 76 2.95 -13.31 6.98
N GLU A 77 3.90 -13.97 6.29
CA GLU A 77 3.98 -15.42 6.18
C GLU A 77 5.19 -16.00 6.94
N PRO A 78 5.15 -17.29 7.31
CA PRO A 78 6.29 -17.96 7.95
C PRO A 78 7.56 -17.89 7.09
N GLY A 79 8.67 -17.49 7.72
CA GLY A 79 9.99 -17.32 7.08
C GLY A 79 10.30 -15.89 6.65
N GLU A 80 9.31 -14.99 6.66
CA GLU A 80 9.49 -13.60 6.22
C GLU A 80 10.09 -12.69 7.29
N SER A 81 10.22 -13.16 8.53
CA SER A 81 11.00 -12.45 9.54
C SER A 81 12.51 -12.61 9.37
N SER A 82 12.95 -13.50 8.48
CA SER A 82 14.38 -13.78 8.27
C SER A 82 15.14 -12.57 7.70
N PRO A 83 16.46 -12.47 7.98
CA PRO A 83 17.30 -11.40 7.42
C PRO A 83 17.41 -11.44 5.88
N GLU A 84 17.12 -12.57 5.25
CA GLU A 84 17.15 -12.76 3.81
C GLU A 84 15.88 -12.26 3.11
N TYR A 85 14.81 -12.02 3.87
CA TYR A 85 13.57 -11.47 3.31
C TYR A 85 13.73 -9.99 2.99
N GLU A 86 13.50 -9.64 1.72
CA GLU A 86 13.61 -8.26 1.24
C GLU A 86 12.37 -7.46 1.64
N ARG A 87 12.48 -6.68 2.72
CA ARG A 87 11.36 -5.89 3.28
C ARG A 87 11.06 -4.62 2.53
N PHE A 88 12.02 -4.09 1.77
CA PHE A 88 11.85 -2.88 0.96
C PHE A 88 12.06 -3.22 -0.50
N ILE A 89 10.99 -3.16 -1.29
CA ILE A 89 10.99 -3.56 -2.69
C ILE A 89 10.52 -2.41 -3.59
N PRO A 90 10.94 -2.34 -4.86
CA PRO A 90 10.41 -1.34 -5.80
C PRO A 90 8.91 -1.51 -6.01
N GLY A 91 8.13 -0.43 -5.87
CA GLY A 91 6.68 -0.44 -6.07
C GLY A 91 6.23 0.17 -7.41
N LEU A 92 5.00 0.68 -7.43
CA LEU A 92 4.42 1.29 -8.64
C LEU A 92 4.87 2.74 -8.85
N GLY A 93 5.39 3.42 -7.83
CA GLY A 93 5.85 4.80 -7.94
C GLY A 93 4.73 5.83 -8.13
N LEU A 94 3.55 5.54 -7.62
CA LEU A 94 2.40 6.46 -7.67
C LEU A 94 2.39 7.44 -6.50
N THR A 95 3.10 7.12 -5.42
CA THR A 95 3.20 7.92 -4.20
C THR A 95 4.50 7.60 -3.48
N ASP A 96 4.95 8.52 -2.60
CA ASP A 96 6.02 8.27 -1.62
C ASP A 96 5.46 7.82 -0.26
N VAL A 97 4.15 7.66 -0.15
CA VAL A 97 3.48 7.26 1.09
C VAL A 97 3.52 5.75 1.26
N ASN A 98 4.05 5.29 2.40
CA ASN A 98 3.98 3.89 2.82
C ASN A 98 2.81 3.69 3.79
N ILE A 99 1.82 2.89 3.41
CA ILE A 99 0.65 2.55 4.22
C ILE A 99 0.83 1.17 4.86
N LEU A 100 0.53 1.06 6.16
CA LEU A 100 0.34 -0.20 6.86
C LEU A 100 -1.14 -0.35 7.21
N PRO A 101 -1.91 -1.14 6.43
CA PRO A 101 -3.35 -1.27 6.62
C PRO A 101 -3.70 -2.25 7.74
N HIS A 102 -5.00 -2.31 8.09
CA HIS A 102 -5.57 -3.30 9.01
C HIS A 102 -5.01 -3.28 10.43
N TYR A 103 -4.51 -2.13 10.91
CA TYR A 103 -3.81 -2.03 12.21
C TYR A 103 -4.54 -2.73 13.35
N GLN A 104 -5.87 -2.56 13.47
CA GLN A 104 -6.66 -3.20 14.53
C GLN A 104 -6.65 -4.74 14.48
N LYS A 105 -6.30 -5.33 13.34
CA LYS A 105 -6.22 -6.78 13.16
C LYS A 105 -4.81 -7.31 13.38
N VAL A 106 -3.81 -6.55 12.89
CA VAL A 106 -2.42 -7.04 12.82
C VAL A 106 -1.52 -6.54 13.95
N LYS A 107 -1.96 -5.59 14.76
CA LYS A 107 -1.16 -5.00 15.87
C LYS A 107 -0.65 -6.03 16.87
N ASP A 108 -1.39 -7.11 17.09
CA ASP A 108 -1.04 -8.16 18.03
C ASP A 108 -0.53 -9.44 17.33
N TYR A 109 -0.23 -9.35 16.01
CA TYR A 109 0.27 -10.50 15.24
C TYR A 109 1.71 -10.84 15.58
N THR A 110 2.03 -12.12 15.42
CA THR A 110 3.39 -12.64 15.48
C THR A 110 3.72 -13.39 14.18
N VAL A 111 4.94 -13.17 13.66
CA VAL A 111 5.50 -13.90 12.52
C VAL A 111 6.79 -14.57 13.01
N ASP A 112 6.92 -15.87 12.82
CA ASP A 112 8.05 -16.68 13.27
C ASP A 112 8.39 -16.52 14.78
N GLY A 113 7.37 -16.23 15.59
CA GLY A 113 7.51 -16.03 17.04
C GLY A 113 7.88 -14.60 17.47
N LEU A 114 8.11 -13.67 16.53
CA LEU A 114 8.35 -12.25 16.79
C LEU A 114 7.05 -11.45 16.69
N ARG A 115 6.87 -10.47 17.57
CA ARG A 115 5.74 -9.54 17.48
C ARG A 115 5.93 -8.61 16.29
N LEU A 116 4.95 -8.60 15.39
CA LEU A 116 5.04 -7.92 14.11
C LEU A 116 5.40 -6.44 14.24
N PHE A 117 4.74 -5.71 15.12
CA PHE A 117 5.02 -4.28 15.28
C PHE A 117 6.27 -4.03 16.12
N GLU A 118 6.33 -4.54 17.34
CA GLU A 118 7.37 -4.14 18.30
C GLU A 118 8.75 -4.70 17.96
N GLU A 119 8.81 -5.90 17.36
CA GLU A 119 10.10 -6.58 17.13
C GLU A 119 10.54 -6.55 15.65
N ILE A 120 9.62 -6.18 14.73
CA ILE A 120 9.92 -6.10 13.30
C ILE A 120 9.68 -4.68 12.78
N THR A 121 8.41 -4.21 12.80
CA THR A 121 8.04 -2.96 12.09
C THR A 121 8.61 -1.70 12.75
N TYR A 122 8.68 -1.64 14.09
CA TYR A 122 9.28 -0.49 14.78
C TYR A 122 10.77 -0.35 14.45
N PRO A 123 11.60 -1.41 14.53
CA PRO A 123 12.99 -1.35 14.03
C PRO A 123 13.09 -0.93 12.55
N ASP A 124 12.22 -1.46 11.67
CA ASP A 124 12.23 -1.15 10.25
C ASP A 124 11.81 0.29 9.94
N SER A 125 11.17 0.98 10.88
CA SER A 125 10.79 2.39 10.74
C SER A 125 11.95 3.36 10.97
N GLU A 126 13.14 2.90 11.34
CA GLU A 126 14.33 3.76 11.46
C GLU A 126 14.69 4.37 10.10
N GLY A 127 14.64 5.70 10.01
CA GLY A 127 14.82 6.43 8.75
C GLY A 127 13.67 6.31 7.74
N ASN A 128 12.54 5.71 8.13
CA ASN A 128 11.34 5.55 7.31
C ASN A 128 10.12 6.10 8.06
N CYS A 129 9.09 6.49 7.30
CA CYS A 129 7.80 6.88 7.85
C CYS A 129 6.68 6.01 7.26
N PHE A 130 5.92 5.37 8.11
CA PHE A 130 4.75 4.57 7.75
C PHE A 130 3.48 5.22 8.28
N PHE A 131 2.43 5.25 7.45
CA PHE A 131 1.08 5.62 7.87
C PHE A 131 0.31 4.36 8.23
N VAL A 132 0.01 4.19 9.52
CA VAL A 132 -0.64 2.99 10.07
C VAL A 132 -2.14 3.24 10.17
N LEU A 133 -2.92 2.48 9.40
CA LEU A 133 -4.34 2.76 9.20
C LEU A 133 -5.22 1.59 9.69
N PRO A 134 -6.21 1.85 10.56
CA PRO A 134 -7.32 0.92 10.78
C PRO A 134 -8.21 0.81 9.55
N ASP A 135 -9.02 -0.27 9.48
CA ASP A 135 -10.05 -0.41 8.46
C ASP A 135 -11.06 0.75 8.54
N GLY A 136 -11.43 1.31 7.39
CA GLY A 136 -12.30 2.48 7.27
C GLY A 136 -11.56 3.79 7.06
N SER A 137 -10.25 3.81 7.30
CA SER A 137 -9.40 4.97 7.01
C SER A 137 -8.68 4.82 5.67
N TYR A 138 -8.33 5.94 5.05
CA TYR A 138 -7.64 5.94 3.76
C TYR A 138 -6.79 7.20 3.59
N ILE A 139 -5.87 7.15 2.64
CA ILE A 139 -5.13 8.31 2.15
C ILE A 139 -5.66 8.65 0.75
N TYR A 140 -6.01 9.91 0.56
CA TYR A 140 -6.37 10.50 -0.74
C TYR A 140 -5.22 11.35 -1.23
N GLN A 141 -4.83 11.18 -2.48
CA GLN A 141 -3.80 11.99 -3.13
C GLN A 141 -4.26 12.46 -4.51
N ASP A 142 -4.06 13.75 -4.77
CA ASP A 142 -4.12 14.34 -6.11
C ASP A 142 -2.90 15.29 -6.31
N GLU A 143 -2.90 16.10 -7.35
CA GLU A 143 -1.79 17.02 -7.67
C GLU A 143 -1.53 18.07 -6.58
N GLU A 144 -2.53 18.43 -5.79
CA GLU A 144 -2.47 19.52 -4.80
C GLU A 144 -2.54 19.03 -3.35
N ARG A 145 -3.15 17.87 -3.11
CA ARG A 145 -3.54 17.41 -1.78
C ARG A 145 -3.04 16.01 -1.48
N LEU A 146 -2.56 15.84 -0.27
CA LEU A 146 -2.30 14.54 0.35
C LEU A 146 -3.05 14.53 1.69
N LEU A 147 -4.16 13.79 1.77
CA LEU A 147 -5.07 13.80 2.90
C LEU A 147 -5.14 12.43 3.58
N LEU A 148 -4.94 12.42 4.90
CA LEU A 148 -5.31 11.30 5.75
C LEU A 148 -6.76 11.47 6.18
N CYS A 149 -7.63 10.53 5.84
CA CYS A 149 -9.05 10.55 6.14
C CYS A 149 -9.42 9.40 7.10
N GLY A 150 -10.06 9.74 8.20
CA GLY A 150 -10.37 8.80 9.29
C GLY A 150 -9.23 8.66 10.29
N LYS A 151 -9.31 7.66 11.17
CA LYS A 151 -8.30 7.42 12.20
C LYS A 151 -6.99 6.95 11.61
N GLY A 152 -5.88 7.55 12.03
CA GLY A 152 -4.56 7.17 11.52
C GLY A 152 -3.42 7.52 12.46
N TYR A 153 -2.31 6.84 12.24
CA TYR A 153 -1.07 7.01 13.00
C TYR A 153 0.11 7.17 12.04
N SER A 154 1.14 7.86 12.49
CA SER A 154 2.49 7.74 11.91
C SER A 154 3.34 6.81 12.75
N LEU A 155 4.22 6.07 12.11
CA LEU A 155 5.29 5.29 12.74
C LEU A 155 6.59 5.66 12.05
N ALA A 156 7.48 6.32 12.79
CA ALA A 156 8.80 6.73 12.31
C ALA A 156 9.81 6.63 13.45
N ASP A 157 11.02 6.20 13.14
CA ASP A 157 12.15 6.05 14.09
C ASP A 157 11.75 5.30 15.38
N GLY A 158 10.97 4.24 15.23
CA GLY A 158 10.49 3.41 16.35
C GLY A 158 9.40 4.07 17.21
N VAL A 159 8.87 5.23 16.82
CA VAL A 159 7.84 5.96 17.56
C VAL A 159 6.53 5.98 16.79
N MET A 160 5.47 5.45 17.41
CA MET A 160 4.12 5.56 16.88
C MET A 160 3.40 6.74 17.50
N GLN A 161 2.83 7.62 16.66
CA GLN A 161 2.05 8.78 17.07
C GLN A 161 0.68 8.74 16.39
N GLN A 162 -0.39 8.95 17.16
CA GLN A 162 -1.71 9.14 16.58
C GLN A 162 -1.81 10.53 15.95
N LEU A 163 -2.28 10.58 14.69
CA LEU A 163 -2.43 11.82 13.92
C LEU A 163 -3.88 12.31 13.90
N THR A 164 -4.84 11.39 13.76
CA THR A 164 -6.26 11.71 13.61
C THR A 164 -7.15 10.72 14.34
N GLU A 165 -8.37 11.16 14.64
CA GLU A 165 -9.47 10.34 15.15
C GLU A 165 -10.47 9.98 14.02
N ASP A 166 -11.46 9.14 14.35
CA ASP A 166 -12.51 8.76 13.40
C ASP A 166 -13.27 9.99 12.88
N GLY A 167 -13.42 10.08 11.56
CA GLY A 167 -14.12 11.17 10.88
C GLY A 167 -13.30 12.44 10.68
N GLU A 168 -12.06 12.51 11.16
CA GLU A 168 -11.16 13.62 10.92
C GLU A 168 -10.47 13.52 9.55
N ILE A 169 -10.02 14.67 9.06
CA ILE A 169 -9.21 14.79 7.85
C ILE A 169 -8.00 15.67 8.19
N LEU A 170 -6.82 15.15 7.89
CA LEU A 170 -5.55 15.87 8.06
C LEU A 170 -4.88 16.04 6.70
N ASN A 171 -4.45 17.27 6.39
CA ASN A 171 -3.62 17.53 5.22
C ASN A 171 -2.15 17.23 5.57
N LEU A 172 -1.57 16.22 4.90
CA LEU A 172 -0.20 15.79 5.14
C LEU A 172 0.86 16.62 4.40
N ASN A 173 0.44 17.57 3.54
CA ASN A 173 1.34 18.52 2.88
C ASN A 173 1.62 19.77 3.74
N GLU A 174 0.88 19.97 4.83
CA GLU A 174 1.06 21.10 5.74
C GLU A 174 1.96 20.64 6.90
N GLU A 175 3.21 21.14 6.94
CA GLU A 175 4.10 21.08 8.10
C GLU A 175 3.74 22.13 9.17
#